data_00d7488df733fe9d72c5fee0d32753e8
#
_entry.id   00d7488df733fe9d72c5fee0d32753e8
#
_cell.length_a   1.000
_cell.length_b   1.000
_cell.length_c   1.000
_cell.angle_alpha   90.00
_cell.angle_beta   90.00
_cell.angle_gamma   90.00
#
_symmetry.space_group_name_H-M   'P 1'
#
loop_
_entity.id
_entity.type
_entity.pdbx_description
1 polymer ?
#
loop_
_entity_poly.entity_id
_entity_poly.type
_entity_poly.pdbx_seq_one_letter_code
_entity_poly.pdbx_strand_id
1 'polypeptide(L)'
;MNKHKEASFRLDTDHTSYLFRISKFGHLEHVYYGSLLSKDDKAEFLSQKRSIQVGSSIHYSKDDDAYSLDSMCLEWSDNGRGDYRQSPSEFIMPDGSFVSDFIYDSHEVHEGCVPMKGLPTAYGANQTLRITLKDKVFPIYIDLYY
;
A
#
# COMPACT_ATOMS: atom_id res chain seq x y z
N MET A 1 9.63 -0.59 18.46
CA MET A 1 9.22 -1.12 17.15
C MET A 1 7.69 -1.06 17.10
N ASN A 2 7.12 -0.06 16.41
CA ASN A 2 5.68 0.04 16.28
C ASN A 2 5.20 -1.13 15.40
N LYS A 3 4.56 -2.12 16.01
CA LYS A 3 3.79 -3.11 15.27
C LYS A 3 2.55 -2.39 14.77
N HIS A 4 2.54 -2.03 13.49
CA HIS A 4 1.30 -1.59 12.85
C HIS A 4 0.29 -2.71 13.02
N LYS A 5 -0.87 -2.38 13.59
CA LYS A 5 -1.96 -3.34 13.70
C LYS A 5 -2.39 -3.64 12.26
N GLU A 6 -2.34 -4.89 11.85
CA GLU A 6 -2.83 -5.29 10.53
C GLU A 6 -4.28 -4.82 10.42
N ALA A 7 -4.52 -3.90 9.50
CA ALA A 7 -5.84 -3.38 9.17
C ALA A 7 -6.05 -3.53 7.68
N SER A 8 -7.28 -3.80 7.28
CA SER A 8 -7.67 -3.89 5.88
C SER A 8 -8.67 -2.79 5.55
N PHE A 9 -8.61 -2.33 4.31
CA PHE A 9 -9.53 -1.38 3.72
C PHE A 9 -10.33 -2.09 2.63
N ARG A 10 -11.61 -1.82 2.61
CA ARG A 10 -12.52 -2.34 1.59
C ARG A 10 -13.35 -1.18 1.04
N LEU A 11 -13.33 -1.07 -0.28
CA LEU A 11 -14.07 -0.08 -1.03
C LEU A 11 -15.00 -0.84 -1.98
N ASP A 12 -16.29 -0.67 -1.80
CA ASP A 12 -17.30 -1.33 -2.61
C ASP A 12 -18.04 -0.32 -3.49
N THR A 13 -18.31 -0.73 -4.72
CA THR A 13 -19.31 -0.12 -5.58
C THR A 13 -20.52 -1.08 -5.65
N ASP A 14 -21.51 -0.76 -6.47
CA ASP A 14 -22.66 -1.66 -6.70
C ASP A 14 -22.25 -3.01 -7.33
N HIS A 15 -21.08 -3.08 -7.97
CA HIS A 15 -20.65 -4.24 -8.75
C HIS A 15 -19.26 -4.75 -8.47
N THR A 16 -18.43 -3.97 -7.77
CA THR A 16 -17.02 -4.30 -7.55
C THR A 16 -16.58 -4.11 -6.12
N SER A 17 -15.58 -4.87 -5.71
CA SER A 17 -14.85 -4.68 -4.46
C SER A 17 -13.38 -4.45 -4.74
N TYR A 18 -12.79 -3.51 -4.01
CA TYR A 18 -11.37 -3.25 -3.97
C TYR A 18 -10.86 -3.40 -2.54
N LEU A 19 -9.92 -4.32 -2.31
CA LEU A 19 -9.38 -4.63 -1.00
C LEU A 19 -7.87 -4.48 -0.99
N PHE A 20 -7.36 -3.81 0.03
CA PHE A 20 -5.95 -3.76 0.34
C PHE A 20 -5.76 -3.72 1.87
N ARG A 21 -4.54 -3.97 2.32
CA ARG A 21 -4.26 -4.06 3.74
C ARG A 21 -2.93 -3.42 4.11
N ILE A 22 -2.80 -3.05 5.38
CA ILE A 22 -1.52 -2.69 5.98
C ILE A 22 -0.80 -3.99 6.36
N SER A 23 0.39 -4.19 5.80
CA SER A 23 1.21 -5.34 6.10
C SER A 23 1.91 -5.22 7.45
N LYS A 24 2.52 -6.30 7.91
CA LYS A 24 3.27 -6.38 9.18
C LYS A 24 4.29 -5.26 9.40
N PHE A 25 4.91 -4.76 8.33
CA PHE A 25 5.91 -3.69 8.40
C PHE A 25 5.39 -2.32 7.95
N GLY A 26 4.10 -2.23 7.64
CA GLY A 26 3.43 -0.96 7.34
C GLY A 26 3.23 -0.66 5.86
N HIS A 27 3.72 -1.49 4.94
CA HIS A 27 3.46 -1.29 3.52
C HIS A 27 2.01 -1.61 3.19
N LEU A 28 1.45 -0.92 2.21
CA LEU A 28 0.13 -1.22 1.68
C LEU A 28 0.22 -2.34 0.65
N GLU A 29 -0.48 -3.43 0.91
CA GLU A 29 -0.54 -4.60 0.03
C GLU A 29 -1.92 -4.73 -0.59
N HIS A 30 -1.97 -4.73 -1.93
CA HIS A 30 -3.17 -5.06 -2.68
C HIS A 30 -3.59 -6.50 -2.42
N VAL A 31 -4.88 -6.71 -2.21
CA VAL A 31 -5.44 -8.03 -1.91
C VAL A 31 -6.38 -8.49 -3.00
N TYR A 32 -7.29 -7.63 -3.44
CA TYR A 32 -8.33 -8.01 -4.39
C TYR A 32 -8.90 -6.81 -5.13
N TYR A 33 -9.14 -7.00 -6.42
CA TYR A 33 -10.01 -6.16 -7.22
C TYR A 33 -10.82 -7.05 -8.18
N GLY A 34 -12.13 -6.91 -8.13
CA GLY A 34 -13.01 -7.74 -8.98
C GLY A 34 -14.48 -7.54 -8.65
N SER A 35 -15.29 -8.56 -8.95
CA SER A 35 -16.72 -8.55 -8.65
C SER A 35 -16.99 -8.31 -7.17
N LEU A 36 -18.14 -7.72 -6.88
CA LEU A 36 -18.56 -7.42 -5.51
C LEU A 36 -18.50 -8.68 -4.64
N LEU A 37 -17.75 -8.60 -3.56
CA LEU A 37 -17.58 -9.66 -2.59
C LEU A 37 -18.73 -9.70 -1.58
N SER A 38 -18.99 -10.89 -1.03
CA SER A 38 -19.89 -11.05 0.11
C SER A 38 -19.40 -10.24 1.32
N LYS A 39 -20.32 -9.86 2.20
CA LYS A 39 -19.96 -9.18 3.47
C LYS A 39 -19.10 -10.04 4.39
N ASP A 40 -19.17 -11.36 4.23
CA ASP A 40 -18.42 -12.32 5.04
C ASP A 40 -16.99 -12.58 4.51
N ASP A 41 -16.70 -12.15 3.27
CA ASP A 41 -15.39 -12.28 2.68
C ASP A 41 -14.41 -11.28 3.33
N LYS A 42 -13.32 -11.81 3.88
CA LYS A 42 -12.31 -11.02 4.57
C LYS A 42 -10.99 -11.03 3.81
N ALA A 43 -10.25 -9.94 3.94
CA ALA A 43 -8.94 -9.80 3.30
C ALA A 43 -7.98 -10.94 3.64
N GLU A 44 -8.05 -11.51 4.85
CA GLU A 44 -7.19 -12.61 5.28
C GLU A 44 -7.40 -13.88 4.43
N PHE A 45 -8.63 -14.12 3.94
CA PHE A 45 -8.93 -15.29 3.12
C PHE A 45 -8.44 -15.14 1.68
N LEU A 46 -8.34 -13.91 1.21
CA LEU A 46 -7.93 -13.58 -0.17
C LEU A 46 -6.44 -13.28 -0.27
N SER A 47 -5.78 -13.05 0.85
CA SER A 47 -4.36 -12.71 0.88
C SER A 47 -3.49 -13.88 0.46
N GLN A 48 -2.47 -13.59 -0.36
CA GLN A 48 -1.47 -14.60 -0.71
C GLN A 48 -0.67 -15.04 0.53
N LYS A 49 -0.52 -16.34 0.68
CA LYS A 49 0.43 -16.90 1.65
C LYS A 49 1.84 -16.68 1.12
N ARG A 50 2.69 -16.12 1.95
CA ARG A 50 4.11 -15.94 1.63
C ARG A 50 4.91 -17.15 2.07
N SER A 51 5.94 -17.44 1.30
CA SER A 51 6.95 -18.44 1.65
C SER A 51 8.33 -17.82 1.46
N ILE A 52 9.31 -18.42 2.13
CA ILE A 52 10.71 -18.08 1.91
C ILE A 52 11.03 -18.31 0.42
N GLN A 53 11.53 -17.27 -0.23
CA GLN A 53 11.95 -17.36 -1.61
C GLN A 53 13.38 -17.90 -1.67
N VAL A 54 13.55 -19.03 -2.33
CA VAL A 54 14.87 -19.64 -2.53
C VAL A 54 15.61 -18.88 -3.64
N GLY A 55 16.85 -18.52 -3.39
CA GLY A 55 17.70 -17.85 -4.37
C GLY A 55 18.12 -16.46 -3.93
N SER A 56 17.95 -15.47 -4.78
CA SER A 56 18.48 -14.11 -4.59
C SER A 56 17.53 -13.13 -3.91
N SER A 57 16.53 -13.60 -3.20
CA SER A 57 15.58 -12.69 -2.58
C SER A 57 16.22 -11.83 -1.49
N ILE A 58 15.94 -10.54 -1.55
CA ILE A 58 16.33 -9.60 -0.51
C ILE A 58 15.21 -9.55 0.52
N HIS A 59 15.53 -9.92 1.74
CA HIS A 59 14.60 -9.83 2.86
C HIS A 59 14.52 -8.40 3.35
N TYR A 60 13.31 -7.91 3.54
CA TYR A 60 13.09 -6.58 4.08
C TYR A 60 13.53 -6.47 5.55
N SER A 61 13.36 -7.54 6.31
CA SER A 61 13.68 -7.58 7.73
C SER A 61 14.35 -8.90 8.11
N LYS A 62 15.24 -8.83 9.10
CA LYS A 62 15.87 -10.02 9.72
C LYS A 62 14.86 -10.89 10.49
N ASP A 63 13.71 -10.35 10.83
CA ASP A 63 12.69 -11.02 11.64
C ASP A 63 11.69 -11.83 10.79
N ASP A 64 11.77 -11.74 9.46
CA ASP A 64 10.82 -12.39 8.57
C ASP A 64 11.43 -12.64 7.19
N ASP A 65 11.97 -13.84 7.00
CA ASP A 65 12.63 -14.24 5.76
C ASP A 65 11.66 -14.42 4.58
N ALA A 66 10.36 -14.48 4.85
CA ALA A 66 9.34 -14.55 3.81
C ALA A 66 8.85 -13.16 3.36
N TYR A 67 9.28 -12.09 4.02
CA TYR A 67 8.87 -10.74 3.68
C TYR A 67 9.85 -10.08 2.71
N SER A 68 9.49 -10.10 1.43
CA SER A 68 10.22 -9.43 0.36
C SER A 68 9.27 -8.52 -0.40
N LEU A 69 9.62 -7.25 -0.56
CA LEU A 69 8.77 -6.26 -1.24
C LEU A 69 8.55 -6.63 -2.71
N ASP A 70 9.55 -7.20 -3.36
CA ASP A 70 9.47 -7.62 -4.77
C ASP A 70 8.41 -8.69 -5.03
N SER A 71 8.13 -9.54 -4.02
CA SER A 71 7.12 -10.60 -4.13
C SER A 71 5.70 -10.16 -3.73
N MET A 72 5.53 -8.92 -3.29
CA MET A 72 4.25 -8.38 -2.83
C MET A 72 3.58 -7.55 -3.93
N CYS A 73 2.26 -7.62 -4.00
CA CYS A 73 1.47 -6.69 -4.81
C CYS A 73 1.27 -5.42 -3.98
N LEU A 74 2.15 -4.43 -4.15
CA LEU A 74 2.10 -3.20 -3.37
C LEU A 74 1.21 -2.15 -4.04
N GLU A 75 0.47 -1.37 -3.23
CA GLU A 75 -0.25 -0.18 -3.69
C GLU A 75 0.72 0.96 -4.07
N TRP A 76 1.90 0.96 -3.46
CA TRP A 76 2.99 1.89 -3.73
C TRP A 76 4.32 1.15 -3.71
N SER A 77 5.08 1.27 -4.80
CA SER A 77 6.43 0.68 -4.94
C SER A 77 7.50 1.74 -4.74
N ASP A 78 8.50 1.41 -3.95
CA ASP A 78 9.60 2.30 -3.59
C ASP A 78 10.89 1.98 -4.37
N ASN A 79 11.81 2.94 -4.40
CA ASN A 79 13.17 2.69 -4.86
C ASN A 79 14.02 2.07 -3.74
N GLY A 80 14.64 0.95 -4.04
CA GLY A 80 15.48 0.24 -3.08
C GLY A 80 14.70 -0.74 -2.21
N ARG A 81 15.26 -1.12 -1.09
CA ARG A 81 14.68 -2.07 -0.12
C ARG A 81 14.31 -3.44 -0.69
N GLY A 82 14.87 -3.80 -1.85
CA GLY A 82 14.62 -5.09 -2.50
C GLY A 82 13.35 -5.13 -3.34
N ASP A 83 12.71 -4.01 -3.59
CA ASP A 83 11.71 -3.86 -4.64
C ASP A 83 12.40 -3.49 -5.95
N TYR A 84 12.28 -4.35 -6.98
CA TYR A 84 12.91 -4.15 -8.28
C TYR A 84 11.98 -3.59 -9.34
N ARG A 85 10.74 -3.25 -8.97
CA ARG A 85 9.80 -2.59 -9.86
C ARG A 85 10.19 -1.13 -10.03
N GLN A 86 9.77 -0.55 -11.14
CA GLN A 86 9.90 0.89 -11.32
C GLN A 86 8.98 1.61 -10.34
N SER A 87 9.57 2.47 -9.50
CA SER A 87 8.80 3.33 -8.61
C SER A 87 7.98 4.34 -9.43
N PRO A 88 6.74 4.66 -9.00
CA PRO A 88 5.93 5.71 -9.61
C PRO A 88 6.50 7.12 -9.39
N SER A 89 7.47 7.25 -8.50
CA SER A 89 8.15 8.52 -8.21
C SER A 89 9.62 8.31 -7.89
N GLU A 90 10.42 9.33 -8.14
CA GLU A 90 11.83 9.37 -7.78
C GLU A 90 12.07 10.55 -6.83
N PHE A 91 12.71 10.26 -5.71
CA PHE A 91 13.08 11.26 -4.72
C PHE A 91 14.61 11.29 -4.60
N ILE A 92 15.17 12.50 -4.56
CA ILE A 92 16.54 12.71 -4.09
C ILE A 92 16.43 13.13 -2.64
N MET A 93 16.85 12.27 -1.75
CA MET A 93 16.78 12.52 -0.31
C MET A 93 17.82 13.58 0.11
N PRO A 94 17.65 14.23 1.27
CA PRO A 94 18.59 15.24 1.76
C PRO A 94 20.05 14.77 1.90
N ASP A 95 20.26 13.47 2.06
CA ASP A 95 21.58 12.83 2.11
C ASP A 95 22.13 12.44 0.72
N GLY A 96 21.41 12.75 -0.36
CA GLY A 96 21.77 12.41 -1.73
C GLY A 96 21.40 10.99 -2.15
N SER A 97 20.76 10.19 -1.30
CA SER A 97 20.29 8.86 -1.64
C SER A 97 19.00 8.90 -2.48
N PHE A 98 18.72 7.80 -3.20
CA PHE A 98 17.47 7.59 -3.95
C PHE A 98 16.58 6.52 -3.30
N VAL A 99 16.95 6.04 -2.13
CA VAL A 99 16.21 5.00 -1.42
C VAL A 99 15.07 5.61 -0.64
N SER A 100 13.86 5.11 -0.86
CA SER A 100 12.66 5.44 -0.10
C SER A 100 12.09 4.21 0.60
N ASP A 101 11.27 4.42 1.62
CA ASP A 101 10.60 3.36 2.37
C ASP A 101 9.30 3.92 2.98
N PHE A 102 8.28 4.05 2.14
CA PHE A 102 7.00 4.62 2.52
C PHE A 102 6.11 3.58 3.18
N ILE A 103 5.74 3.85 4.41
CA ILE A 103 4.84 3.02 5.20
C ILE A 103 3.59 3.81 5.59
N TYR A 104 2.51 3.11 5.90
CA TYR A 104 1.28 3.70 6.37
C TYR A 104 1.51 4.58 7.61
N ASP A 105 0.96 5.79 7.57
CA ASP A 105 0.95 6.74 8.68
C ASP A 105 -0.48 6.92 9.22
N SER A 106 -1.38 7.36 8.35
CA SER A 106 -2.76 7.67 8.74
C SER A 106 -3.74 7.54 7.56
N HIS A 107 -5.03 7.63 7.84
CA HIS A 107 -6.06 7.73 6.82
C HIS A 107 -7.22 8.62 7.27
N GLU A 108 -7.93 9.14 6.29
CA GLU A 108 -9.16 9.92 6.48
C GLU A 108 -10.19 9.51 5.43
N VAL A 109 -11.47 9.58 5.81
CA VAL A 109 -12.59 9.39 4.89
C VAL A 109 -13.29 10.72 4.73
N HIS A 110 -13.45 11.16 3.49
CA HIS A 110 -14.16 12.39 3.12
C HIS A 110 -15.49 12.03 2.47
N GLU A 111 -16.53 12.78 2.78
CA GLU A 111 -17.81 12.68 2.08
C GLU A 111 -17.66 13.24 0.65
N GLY A 112 -18.21 12.50 -0.32
CA GLY A 112 -18.16 12.87 -1.72
C GLY A 112 -16.80 12.70 -2.37
N CYS A 113 -16.67 13.25 -3.57
CA CYS A 113 -15.46 13.22 -4.37
C CYS A 113 -14.53 14.39 -3.98
N VAL A 114 -13.27 14.12 -3.71
CA VAL A 114 -12.23 15.13 -3.53
C VAL A 114 -11.56 15.37 -4.88
N PRO A 115 -11.85 16.50 -5.56
CA PRO A 115 -11.27 16.78 -6.87
C PRO A 115 -9.79 17.13 -6.72
N MET A 116 -8.96 16.53 -7.57
CA MET A 116 -7.52 16.82 -7.62
C MET A 116 -7.20 17.59 -8.91
N LYS A 117 -6.57 18.76 -8.76
CA LYS A 117 -6.22 19.59 -9.92
C LYS A 117 -5.24 18.86 -10.84
N GLY A 118 -5.64 18.67 -12.09
CA GLY A 118 -4.78 18.06 -13.12
C GLY A 118 -4.71 16.54 -13.09
N LEU A 119 -5.49 15.88 -12.25
CA LEU A 119 -5.61 14.43 -12.17
C LEU A 119 -7.03 13.96 -12.50
N PRO A 120 -7.19 12.74 -13.02
CA PRO A 120 -8.49 12.12 -13.17
C PRO A 120 -9.23 12.08 -11.82
N THR A 121 -10.53 12.30 -11.87
CA THR A 121 -11.39 12.29 -10.69
C THR A 121 -12.59 11.37 -10.93
N ALA A 122 -12.94 10.55 -9.94
CA ALA A 122 -14.12 9.69 -9.98
C ALA A 122 -15.37 10.55 -9.67
N TYR A 123 -16.00 11.07 -10.71
CA TYR A 123 -17.26 11.80 -10.56
C TYR A 123 -18.37 10.88 -10.07
N GLY A 124 -19.13 11.32 -9.07
CA GLY A 124 -20.21 10.55 -8.49
C GLY A 124 -19.80 9.61 -7.35
N ALA A 125 -18.57 9.70 -6.89
CA ALA A 125 -18.16 9.01 -5.67
C ALA A 125 -18.92 9.53 -4.45
N ASN A 126 -19.40 8.63 -3.60
CA ASN A 126 -20.08 8.98 -2.36
C ASN A 126 -19.08 9.33 -1.24
N GLN A 127 -17.92 8.72 -1.31
CA GLN A 127 -16.83 8.92 -0.34
C GLN A 127 -15.48 8.84 -1.05
N THR A 128 -14.49 9.50 -0.47
CA THR A 128 -13.08 9.40 -0.87
C THR A 128 -12.26 8.97 0.33
N LEU A 129 -11.52 7.89 0.20
CA LEU A 129 -10.54 7.47 1.19
C LEU A 129 -9.19 8.09 0.84
N ARG A 130 -8.62 8.90 1.74
CA ARG A 130 -7.24 9.37 1.67
C ARG A 130 -6.38 8.52 2.62
N ILE A 131 -5.29 7.97 2.10
CA ILE A 131 -4.27 7.30 2.90
C ILE A 131 -2.98 8.07 2.79
N THR A 132 -2.41 8.43 3.93
CA THR A 132 -1.11 9.08 4.01
C THR A 132 -0.04 8.03 4.32
N LEU A 133 0.94 7.97 3.46
CA LEU A 133 2.19 7.23 3.66
C LEU A 133 3.28 8.20 4.10
N LYS A 134 4.19 7.71 4.93
CA LYS A 134 5.35 8.46 5.40
C LYS A 134 6.63 7.69 5.18
N ASP A 135 7.65 8.35 4.68
CA ASP A 135 8.99 7.76 4.63
C ASP A 135 9.53 7.51 6.06
N LYS A 136 10.19 6.37 6.25
CA LYS A 136 10.69 5.96 7.58
C LYS A 136 11.83 6.80 8.13
N VAL A 137 12.56 7.46 7.26
CA VAL A 137 13.78 8.20 7.61
C VAL A 137 13.55 9.70 7.50
N PHE A 138 12.94 10.15 6.42
CA PHE A 138 12.76 11.56 6.11
C PHE A 138 11.31 12.01 6.30
N PRO A 139 11.06 13.29 6.61
CA PRO A 139 9.71 13.84 6.76
C PRO A 139 9.05 14.10 5.39
N ILE A 140 8.96 13.06 4.58
CA ILE A 140 8.31 13.07 3.26
C ILE A 140 7.03 12.25 3.37
N TYR A 141 5.97 12.76 2.78
CA TYR A 141 4.64 12.15 2.83
C TYR A 141 4.07 11.99 1.42
N ILE A 142 3.28 10.96 1.22
CA ILE A 142 2.54 10.69 0.00
C ILE A 142 1.09 10.45 0.38
N ASP A 143 0.18 11.14 -0.29
CA ASP A 143 -1.25 10.91 -0.14
C ASP A 143 -1.78 10.12 -1.34
N LEU A 144 -2.39 8.98 -1.06
CA LEU A 144 -3.11 8.15 -2.01
C LEU A 144 -4.60 8.37 -1.84
N TYR A 145 -5.32 8.58 -2.95
CA TYR A 145 -6.75 8.83 -2.96
C TYR A 145 -7.48 7.72 -3.71
N TYR A 146 -8.49 7.17 -3.07
CA TYR A 146 -9.32 6.08 -3.58
C TYR A 146 -10.78 6.49 -3.64
#